data_392b24eaba747fb9b9aeb5912b5ae2a4
#
_entry.id   392b24eaba747fb9b9aeb5912b5ae2a4
#
_cell.length_a   1.000
_cell.length_b   1.000
_cell.length_c   1.000
_cell.angle_alpha   90.00
_cell.angle_beta   90.00
_cell.angle_gamma   90.00
#
_symmetry.space_group_name_H-M   'P 1'
#
loop_
_entity.id
_entity.type
_entity.pdbx_description
1 polymer ?
#
loop_
_entity_poly.entity_id
_entity_poly.type
_entity_poly.pdbx_seq_one_letter_code
_entity_poly.pdbx_strand_id
1 'polypeptide(L)'
;MSEKKTVKKQTRSTKQPLRLYERFHWTQRIAHVLLLTSFSLLGITGLPQKFASTRWAQAMIGFFGGIETTRLIHHYSAIVLMFLAIYHILDAGYKIFVRRTRLSMLPGITDVKDAFQVFLYNLGFTKKRPQMGRYTFEEKAEYWALIWGTVIMGFTGFMMWNPITTAKFLPGEIIPAAKAAHGGEALLAVMAIVVWHMYGVHLKRFNKAMFTGKQTEEEMLHEHPLELADIKAGIAERPVDPKTVRRRQAIYYPVAAVLAIAMLFGVYGFIGNEKTAITTVLPISNPVPIYVPQTPTPIPTLVASAVPAGSLTWDASIGALFQSKCVMCHNPALPTSGLSFASYADAMRGGSDGPVIVPGDASSSQLVLLQAAGGHPGQFSLEELAAVKDWIDAGTLEK
;
A
#
# COMPACT_ATOMS: atom_id res chain seq x y z
N MET A 1 35.82 -3.96 79.35
CA MET A 1 34.36 -3.85 79.03
C MET A 1 34.22 -2.64 78.11
N SER A 2 34.04 -2.89 76.84
CA SER A 2 33.91 -1.83 75.80
C SER A 2 32.55 -2.05 75.11
N GLU A 3 31.63 -1.14 75.32
CA GLU A 3 30.29 -1.12 74.73
C GLU A 3 30.34 -0.68 73.29
N LYS A 4 30.07 -1.59 72.34
CA LYS A 4 29.85 -1.25 70.96
C LYS A 4 28.41 -0.72 70.76
N LYS A 5 28.30 0.61 70.61
CA LYS A 5 27.03 1.26 70.18
C LYS A 5 26.81 0.96 68.71
N THR A 6 25.81 0.15 68.40
CA THR A 6 25.31 -0.12 67.07
C THR A 6 24.47 1.03 66.57
N VAL A 7 25.02 1.83 65.64
CA VAL A 7 24.26 2.88 64.96
C VAL A 7 23.39 2.22 63.91
N LYS A 8 22.06 2.12 64.14
CA LYS A 8 21.06 1.75 63.15
C LYS A 8 20.91 2.88 62.13
N LYS A 9 21.44 2.68 60.95
CA LYS A 9 21.25 3.53 59.76
C LYS A 9 19.81 3.37 59.28
N GLN A 10 18.92 4.28 59.73
CA GLN A 10 17.57 4.44 59.16
C GLN A 10 17.69 5.20 57.82
N THR A 11 17.86 4.51 56.72
CA THR A 11 17.62 5.04 55.39
C THR A 11 16.12 4.89 55.05
N ARG A 12 15.31 5.78 55.59
CA ARG A 12 13.97 6.02 55.05
C ARG A 12 14.15 6.83 53.76
N SER A 13 14.21 6.12 52.63
CA SER A 13 13.99 6.74 51.33
C SER A 13 12.55 7.21 51.27
N THR A 14 12.30 8.45 51.59
CA THR A 14 11.06 9.13 51.26
C THR A 14 11.01 9.27 49.75
N LYS A 15 10.34 8.31 49.05
CA LYS A 15 9.97 8.49 47.65
C LYS A 15 9.15 9.76 47.58
N GLN A 16 9.71 10.84 47.09
CA GLN A 16 8.95 12.05 46.73
C GLN A 16 7.82 11.60 45.79
N PRO A 17 6.59 12.11 45.99
CA PRO A 17 5.49 11.81 45.12
C PRO A 17 5.91 12.16 43.67
N LEU A 18 5.79 11.19 42.75
CA LEU A 18 6.11 11.38 41.35
C LEU A 18 5.26 12.53 40.82
N ARG A 19 5.90 13.64 40.46
CA ARG A 19 5.20 14.75 39.78
C ARG A 19 4.82 14.28 38.39
N LEU A 20 3.50 14.31 38.09
CA LEU A 20 2.92 13.95 36.81
C LEU A 20 2.53 15.21 36.06
N TYR A 21 2.91 15.29 34.82
CA TYR A 21 2.59 16.40 33.91
C TYR A 21 1.60 15.94 32.87
N GLU A 22 0.54 16.72 32.59
CA GLU A 22 -0.43 16.42 31.55
C GLU A 22 0.21 16.59 30.17
N ARG A 23 0.16 15.52 29.37
CA ARG A 23 0.74 15.47 28.05
C ARG A 23 -0.32 15.48 26.95
N PHE A 24 -1.32 14.63 27.11
CA PHE A 24 -2.40 14.45 26.13
C PHE A 24 -3.77 14.51 26.80
N HIS A 25 -4.62 15.39 26.27
CA HIS A 25 -6.01 15.48 26.70
C HIS A 25 -6.78 14.22 26.31
N TRP A 26 -7.86 13.89 27.03
CA TRP A 26 -8.64 12.66 26.80
C TRP A 26 -9.17 12.52 25.37
N THR A 27 -9.55 13.64 24.70
CA THR A 27 -10.02 13.64 23.29
C THR A 27 -8.93 13.19 22.32
N GLN A 28 -7.67 13.59 22.54
CA GLN A 28 -6.54 13.16 21.73
C GLN A 28 -6.26 11.66 21.92
N ARG A 29 -6.44 11.17 23.14
CA ARG A 29 -6.26 9.74 23.47
C ARG A 29 -7.33 8.88 22.79
N ILE A 30 -8.61 9.27 22.83
CA ILE A 30 -9.68 8.58 22.10
C ILE A 30 -9.42 8.61 20.61
N ALA A 31 -9.07 9.76 20.05
CA ALA A 31 -8.74 9.88 18.64
C ALA A 31 -7.58 8.95 18.24
N HIS A 32 -6.55 8.82 19.09
CA HIS A 32 -5.44 7.91 18.86
C HIS A 32 -5.88 6.43 18.92
N VAL A 33 -6.75 6.03 19.85
CA VAL A 33 -7.28 4.66 19.92
C VAL A 33 -8.11 4.34 18.68
N LEU A 34 -8.94 5.27 18.21
CA LEU A 34 -9.71 5.11 16.98
C LEU A 34 -8.78 5.00 15.76
N LEU A 35 -7.73 5.83 15.71
CA LEU A 35 -6.70 5.77 14.68
C LEU A 35 -5.99 4.40 14.70
N LEU A 36 -5.52 3.98 15.87
CA LEU A 36 -4.84 2.70 16.03
C LEU A 36 -5.72 1.54 15.55
N THR A 37 -6.99 1.52 15.95
CA THR A 37 -7.91 0.44 15.57
C THR A 37 -8.22 0.45 14.08
N SER A 38 -8.62 1.61 13.52
CA SER A 38 -8.97 1.72 12.10
C SER A 38 -7.75 1.48 11.20
N PHE A 39 -6.59 2.03 11.52
CA PHE A 39 -5.36 1.82 10.77
C PHE A 39 -4.90 0.34 10.80
N SER A 40 -4.95 -0.30 11.98
CA SER A 40 -4.60 -1.72 12.10
C SER A 40 -5.54 -2.59 11.27
N LEU A 41 -6.86 -2.34 11.33
CA LEU A 41 -7.84 -3.05 10.51
C LEU A 41 -7.61 -2.83 9.01
N LEU A 42 -7.30 -1.59 8.60
CA LEU A 42 -6.94 -1.28 7.21
C LEU A 42 -5.69 -2.04 6.76
N GLY A 43 -4.66 -2.11 7.59
CA GLY A 43 -3.43 -2.85 7.29
C GLY A 43 -3.65 -4.35 7.17
N ILE A 44 -4.28 -4.97 8.18
CA ILE A 44 -4.51 -6.43 8.21
C ILE A 44 -5.54 -6.93 7.20
N THR A 45 -6.40 -6.05 6.69
CA THR A 45 -7.33 -6.37 5.60
C THR A 45 -6.80 -5.96 4.23
N GLY A 46 -6.03 -4.87 4.12
CA GLY A 46 -5.52 -4.35 2.86
C GLY A 46 -4.31 -5.12 2.33
N LEU A 47 -3.33 -5.44 3.18
CA LEU A 47 -2.14 -6.18 2.75
C LEU A 47 -2.47 -7.58 2.19
N PRO A 48 -3.37 -8.39 2.78
CA PRO A 48 -3.79 -9.64 2.16
C PRO A 48 -4.43 -9.45 0.79
N GLN A 49 -5.19 -8.38 0.56
CA GLN A 49 -5.76 -8.08 -0.76
C GLN A 49 -4.67 -7.75 -1.80
N LYS A 50 -3.62 -7.02 -1.38
CA LYS A 50 -2.46 -6.72 -2.24
C LYS A 50 -1.68 -7.98 -2.61
N PHE A 51 -1.51 -8.91 -1.68
CA PHE A 51 -0.70 -10.12 -1.83
C PHE A 51 -1.56 -11.40 -1.94
N ALA A 52 -2.77 -11.29 -2.54
CA ALA A 52 -3.77 -12.35 -2.55
C ALA A 52 -3.32 -13.68 -3.18
N SER A 53 -2.26 -13.69 -4.01
CA SER A 53 -1.66 -14.91 -4.56
C SER A 53 -0.83 -15.72 -3.55
N THR A 54 -0.49 -15.14 -2.40
CA THR A 54 0.34 -15.80 -1.38
C THR A 54 -0.50 -16.64 -0.41
N ARG A 55 0.07 -17.73 0.11
CA ARG A 55 -0.63 -18.62 1.06
C ARG A 55 -1.06 -17.91 2.35
N TRP A 56 -0.20 -17.03 2.90
CA TRP A 56 -0.54 -16.30 4.12
C TRP A 56 -1.71 -15.33 3.91
N ALA A 57 -1.76 -14.66 2.75
CA ALA A 57 -2.84 -13.74 2.44
C ALA A 57 -4.17 -14.48 2.24
N GLN A 58 -4.15 -15.64 1.57
CA GLN A 58 -5.31 -16.51 1.41
C GLN A 58 -5.83 -17.01 2.76
N ALA A 59 -4.93 -17.40 3.68
CA ALA A 59 -5.30 -17.79 5.03
C ALA A 59 -5.95 -16.63 5.81
N MET A 60 -5.41 -15.41 5.71
CA MET A 60 -5.99 -14.22 6.34
C MET A 60 -7.35 -13.86 5.76
N ILE A 61 -7.49 -13.90 4.42
CA ILE A 61 -8.78 -13.65 3.75
C ILE A 61 -9.79 -14.72 4.18
N GLY A 62 -9.39 -16.00 4.27
CA GLY A 62 -10.22 -17.09 4.76
C GLY A 62 -10.65 -16.87 6.21
N PHE A 63 -9.75 -16.42 7.09
CA PHE A 63 -10.04 -16.09 8.49
C PHE A 63 -11.13 -15.01 8.62
N PHE A 64 -11.14 -14.02 7.75
CA PHE A 64 -12.18 -12.98 7.72
C PHE A 64 -13.50 -13.41 7.05
N GLY A 65 -13.60 -14.66 6.58
CA GLY A 65 -14.81 -15.15 5.91
C GLY A 65 -14.87 -14.89 4.41
N GLY A 66 -13.70 -14.72 3.79
CA GLY A 66 -13.57 -14.52 2.34
C GLY A 66 -13.26 -13.09 1.94
N ILE A 67 -13.06 -12.90 0.62
CA ILE A 67 -12.60 -11.61 0.07
C ILE A 67 -13.64 -10.49 0.24
N GLU A 68 -14.92 -10.81 0.14
CA GLU A 68 -15.99 -9.82 0.25
C GLU A 68 -16.07 -9.27 1.68
N THR A 69 -16.04 -10.15 2.68
CA THR A 69 -16.03 -9.74 4.09
C THR A 69 -14.77 -8.94 4.42
N THR A 70 -13.62 -9.36 3.89
CA THR A 70 -12.35 -8.63 4.06
C THR A 70 -12.45 -7.22 3.50
N ARG A 71 -13.03 -7.04 2.31
CA ARG A 71 -13.28 -5.73 1.70
C ARG A 71 -14.27 -4.90 2.50
N LEU A 72 -15.33 -5.51 3.00
CA LEU A 72 -16.33 -4.83 3.82
C LEU A 72 -15.70 -4.26 5.10
N ILE A 73 -14.90 -5.05 5.80
CA ILE A 73 -14.16 -4.60 7.00
C ILE A 73 -13.20 -3.46 6.62
N HIS A 74 -12.50 -3.58 5.49
CA HIS A 74 -11.60 -2.54 4.99
C HIS A 74 -12.35 -1.22 4.74
N HIS A 75 -13.48 -1.28 4.05
CA HIS A 75 -14.31 -0.11 3.75
C HIS A 75 -14.87 0.56 5.01
N TYR A 76 -15.42 -0.21 5.97
CA TYR A 76 -15.89 0.37 7.24
C TYR A 76 -14.75 1.01 8.04
N SER A 77 -13.58 0.39 8.05
CA SER A 77 -12.41 0.97 8.71
C SER A 77 -11.95 2.27 8.05
N ALA A 78 -12.04 2.35 6.71
CA ALA A 78 -11.76 3.57 5.97
C ALA A 78 -12.77 4.69 6.29
N ILE A 79 -14.05 4.35 6.44
CA ILE A 79 -15.10 5.31 6.83
C ILE A 79 -14.80 5.87 8.23
N VAL A 80 -14.43 5.02 9.19
CA VAL A 80 -14.04 5.47 10.54
C VAL A 80 -12.84 6.41 10.47
N LEU A 81 -11.84 6.10 9.65
CA LEU A 81 -10.68 6.97 9.45
C LEU A 81 -11.06 8.31 8.81
N MET A 82 -11.99 8.33 7.85
CA MET A 82 -12.50 9.57 7.25
C MET A 82 -13.20 10.46 8.29
N PHE A 83 -14.05 9.90 9.15
CA PHE A 83 -14.66 10.66 10.25
C PHE A 83 -13.62 11.20 11.23
N LEU A 84 -12.60 10.39 11.52
CA LEU A 84 -11.51 10.82 12.38
C LEU A 84 -10.70 11.96 11.75
N ALA A 85 -10.45 11.92 10.44
CA ALA A 85 -9.79 13.00 9.71
C ALA A 85 -10.61 14.30 9.76
N ILE A 86 -11.94 14.23 9.59
CA ILE A 86 -12.84 15.39 9.75
C ILE A 86 -12.74 15.96 11.17
N TYR A 87 -12.84 15.10 12.19
CA TYR A 87 -12.66 15.52 13.58
C TYR A 87 -11.33 16.21 13.80
N HIS A 88 -10.24 15.62 13.27
CA HIS A 88 -8.89 16.15 13.40
C HIS A 88 -8.75 17.56 12.77
N ILE A 89 -9.29 17.76 11.57
CA ILE A 89 -9.29 19.06 10.88
C ILE A 89 -10.02 20.12 11.73
N LEU A 90 -11.18 19.77 12.26
CA LEU A 90 -11.97 20.66 13.10
C LEU A 90 -11.27 20.96 14.45
N ASP A 91 -10.70 19.96 15.11
CA ASP A 91 -9.96 20.15 16.36
C ASP A 91 -8.70 21.00 16.14
N ALA A 92 -7.95 20.74 15.08
CA ALA A 92 -6.79 21.54 14.70
C ALA A 92 -7.19 23.00 14.40
N GLY A 93 -8.25 23.19 13.62
CA GLY A 93 -8.83 24.50 13.36
C GLY A 93 -9.22 25.24 14.65
N TYR A 94 -9.89 24.56 15.59
CA TYR A 94 -10.25 25.14 16.89
C TYR A 94 -9.01 25.57 17.68
N LYS A 95 -7.98 24.73 17.75
CA LYS A 95 -6.73 25.02 18.43
C LYS A 95 -6.00 26.23 17.81
N ILE A 96 -5.99 26.32 16.48
CA ILE A 96 -5.32 27.39 15.73
C ILE A 96 -6.09 28.73 15.85
N PHE A 97 -7.39 28.73 15.55
CA PHE A 97 -8.16 29.98 15.40
C PHE A 97 -8.75 30.48 16.73
N VAL A 98 -9.21 29.55 17.59
CA VAL A 98 -9.87 29.93 18.86
C VAL A 98 -8.86 30.03 19.99
N ARG A 99 -8.11 28.94 20.24
CA ARG A 99 -7.18 28.87 21.38
C ARG A 99 -5.84 29.53 21.08
N ARG A 100 -5.47 29.66 19.81
CA ARG A 100 -4.17 30.19 19.37
C ARG A 100 -3.00 29.47 20.05
N THR A 101 -3.10 28.15 20.14
CA THR A 101 -2.01 27.33 20.66
C THR A 101 -0.75 27.48 19.82
N ARG A 102 0.41 27.24 20.43
CA ARG A 102 1.69 27.21 19.69
C ARG A 102 1.62 26.14 18.60
N LEU A 103 2.04 26.48 17.38
CA LEU A 103 2.08 25.55 16.24
C LEU A 103 3.31 24.62 16.31
N SER A 104 3.51 24.00 17.47
CA SER A 104 4.69 23.19 17.77
C SER A 104 4.80 21.89 16.95
N MET A 105 3.71 21.49 16.28
CA MET A 105 3.70 20.32 15.39
C MET A 105 4.18 20.67 13.96
N LEU A 106 4.30 21.95 13.60
CA LEU A 106 4.84 22.33 12.30
C LEU A 106 6.34 22.04 12.24
N PRO A 107 6.83 21.42 11.15
CA PRO A 107 8.26 21.22 10.93
C PRO A 107 8.96 22.57 10.75
N GLY A 108 10.16 22.69 11.27
CA GLY A 108 10.99 23.88 11.15
C GLY A 108 12.46 23.52 10.89
N ILE A 109 13.28 24.55 10.62
CA ILE A 109 14.72 24.37 10.40
C ILE A 109 15.41 23.75 11.62
N THR A 110 14.90 24.00 12.83
CA THR A 110 15.41 23.38 14.06
C THR A 110 15.26 21.88 14.03
N ASP A 111 14.16 21.33 13.49
CA ASP A 111 13.96 19.89 13.42
C ASP A 111 14.98 19.20 12.52
N VAL A 112 15.41 19.84 11.42
CA VAL A 112 16.48 19.34 10.55
C VAL A 112 17.82 19.30 11.29
N LYS A 113 18.11 20.37 12.07
CA LYS A 113 19.33 20.42 12.89
C LYS A 113 19.31 19.35 14.00
N ASP A 114 18.16 19.19 14.66
CA ASP A 114 17.97 18.18 15.70
C ASP A 114 18.11 16.77 15.14
N ALA A 115 17.51 16.50 13.97
CA ALA A 115 17.66 15.22 13.27
C ALA A 115 19.12 14.90 12.95
N PHE A 116 19.85 15.88 12.40
CA PHE A 116 21.27 15.72 12.10
C PHE A 116 22.10 15.53 13.37
N GLN A 117 21.80 16.27 14.43
CA GLN A 117 22.51 16.12 15.72
C GLN A 117 22.22 14.77 16.38
N VAL A 118 20.97 14.24 16.30
CA VAL A 118 20.65 12.88 16.77
C VAL A 118 21.37 11.82 15.94
N PHE A 119 21.48 12.01 14.64
CA PHE A 119 22.25 11.12 13.78
C PHE A 119 23.72 11.06 14.19
N LEU A 120 24.37 12.22 14.39
CA LEU A 120 25.75 12.30 14.87
C LEU A 120 25.92 11.72 16.28
N TYR A 121 24.92 11.93 17.16
CA TYR A 121 24.90 11.35 18.50
C TYR A 121 24.84 9.81 18.47
N ASN A 122 23.97 9.25 17.63
CA ASN A 122 23.81 7.80 17.50
C ASN A 122 25.05 7.13 16.88
N LEU A 123 25.79 7.85 16.02
CA LEU A 123 27.07 7.39 15.48
C LEU A 123 28.25 7.60 16.43
N GLY A 124 28.03 8.22 17.59
CA GLY A 124 29.08 8.47 18.58
C GLY A 124 29.99 9.68 18.31
N PHE A 125 29.69 10.48 17.26
CA PHE A 125 30.46 11.69 16.93
C PHE A 125 30.21 12.85 17.88
N THR A 126 29.10 12.85 18.61
CA THR A 126 28.80 13.83 19.64
C THR A 126 28.22 13.16 20.89
N LYS A 127 28.51 13.74 22.06
CA LYS A 127 27.96 13.29 23.35
C LYS A 127 26.71 14.08 23.74
N LYS A 128 26.37 15.12 22.98
CA LYS A 128 25.25 16.02 23.30
C LYS A 128 24.05 15.61 22.45
N ARG A 129 22.95 15.21 23.13
CA ARG A 129 21.65 15.02 22.50
C ARG A 129 20.97 16.39 22.36
N PRO A 130 20.23 16.70 21.26
CA PRO A 130 19.49 17.95 21.15
C PRO A 130 18.39 17.99 22.21
N GLN A 131 18.06 19.19 22.67
CA GLN A 131 16.97 19.42 23.61
C GLN A 131 15.69 19.60 22.82
N MET A 132 14.72 18.70 23.03
CA MET A 132 13.46 18.69 22.32
C MET A 132 12.41 19.53 23.05
N GLY A 133 11.54 20.19 22.27
CA GLY A 133 10.37 20.90 22.76
C GLY A 133 9.17 19.99 23.01
N ARG A 134 7.95 20.54 22.79
CA ARG A 134 6.71 19.79 22.99
C ARG A 134 6.62 18.53 22.12
N TYR A 135 7.13 18.58 20.90
CA TYR A 135 7.22 17.44 20.01
C TYR A 135 8.64 17.30 19.50
N THR A 136 9.13 16.08 19.44
CA THR A 136 10.41 15.75 18.83
C THR A 136 10.30 15.82 17.30
N PHE A 137 11.44 15.89 16.61
CA PHE A 137 11.40 15.84 15.14
C PHE A 137 10.87 14.52 14.62
N GLU A 138 11.10 13.41 15.34
CA GLU A 138 10.57 12.08 15.02
C GLU A 138 9.05 12.08 15.09
N GLU A 139 8.45 12.59 16.17
CA GLU A 139 7.00 12.70 16.35
C GLU A 139 6.36 13.59 15.27
N LYS A 140 7.05 14.68 14.87
CA LYS A 140 6.58 15.55 13.78
C LYS A 140 6.65 14.83 12.43
N ALA A 141 7.74 14.11 12.15
CA ALA A 141 7.90 13.34 10.91
C ALA A 141 6.80 12.28 10.78
N GLU A 142 6.54 11.50 11.84
CA GLU A 142 5.47 10.49 11.88
C GLU A 142 4.08 11.13 11.65
N TYR A 143 3.80 12.24 12.33
CA TYR A 143 2.54 12.95 12.18
C TYR A 143 2.31 13.43 10.74
N TRP A 144 3.30 14.08 10.15
CA TRP A 144 3.16 14.61 8.78
C TRP A 144 3.17 13.51 7.73
N ALA A 145 3.90 12.41 7.95
CA ALA A 145 3.83 11.22 7.11
C ALA A 145 2.42 10.61 7.14
N LEU A 146 1.81 10.52 8.33
CA LEU A 146 0.43 10.05 8.47
C LEU A 146 -0.58 10.96 7.75
N ILE A 147 -0.45 12.29 7.90
CA ILE A 147 -1.33 13.25 7.21
C ILE A 147 -1.21 13.09 5.69
N TRP A 148 0.02 13.08 5.17
CA TRP A 148 0.29 12.93 3.74
C TRP A 148 -0.19 11.57 3.20
N GLY A 149 0.13 10.49 3.90
CA GLY A 149 -0.34 9.15 3.57
C GLY A 149 -1.86 9.06 3.57
N THR A 150 -2.55 9.67 4.54
CA THR A 150 -4.03 9.71 4.59
C THR A 150 -4.62 10.41 3.36
N VAL A 151 -4.00 11.50 2.90
CA VAL A 151 -4.42 12.21 1.68
C VAL A 151 -4.27 11.30 0.45
N ILE A 152 -3.10 10.67 0.28
CA ILE A 152 -2.85 9.74 -0.85
C ILE A 152 -3.82 8.57 -0.80
N MET A 153 -3.99 7.95 0.37
CA MET A 153 -4.90 6.81 0.57
C MET A 153 -6.34 7.18 0.31
N GLY A 154 -6.77 8.39 0.69
CA GLY A 154 -8.11 8.90 0.41
C GLY A 154 -8.36 9.08 -1.09
N PHE A 155 -7.46 9.73 -1.81
CA PHE A 155 -7.60 9.94 -3.26
C PHE A 155 -7.53 8.63 -4.05
N THR A 156 -6.54 7.80 -3.79
CA THR A 156 -6.40 6.53 -4.48
C THR A 156 -7.51 5.55 -4.12
N GLY A 157 -7.96 5.57 -2.87
CA GLY A 157 -9.12 4.80 -2.40
C GLY A 157 -10.40 5.24 -3.09
N PHE A 158 -10.64 6.56 -3.27
CA PHE A 158 -11.77 7.07 -4.03
C PHE A 158 -11.76 6.56 -5.47
N MET A 159 -10.61 6.65 -6.16
CA MET A 159 -10.49 6.20 -7.55
C MET A 159 -10.81 4.72 -7.71
N MET A 160 -10.40 3.89 -6.75
CA MET A 160 -10.69 2.46 -6.77
C MET A 160 -12.11 2.11 -6.33
N TRP A 161 -12.69 2.89 -5.44
CA TRP A 161 -14.07 2.68 -4.99
C TRP A 161 -15.10 3.17 -6.01
N ASN A 162 -14.76 4.22 -6.77
CA ASN A 162 -15.60 4.85 -7.78
C ASN A 162 -14.93 4.89 -9.16
N PRO A 163 -14.62 3.72 -9.76
CA PRO A 163 -13.85 3.67 -11.01
C PRO A 163 -14.56 4.28 -12.21
N ILE A 164 -15.88 4.13 -12.32
CA ILE A 164 -16.68 4.69 -13.44
C ILE A 164 -16.68 6.22 -13.36
N THR A 165 -16.89 6.77 -12.16
CA THR A 165 -16.84 8.21 -11.95
C THR A 165 -15.44 8.76 -12.21
N THR A 166 -14.42 8.07 -11.75
CA THR A 166 -13.03 8.43 -12.02
C THR A 166 -12.72 8.49 -13.51
N ALA A 167 -13.17 7.48 -14.27
CA ALA A 167 -12.94 7.39 -15.71
C ALA A 167 -13.72 8.44 -16.55
N LYS A 168 -14.69 9.15 -15.95
CA LYS A 168 -15.33 10.30 -16.61
C LYS A 168 -14.43 11.54 -16.68
N PHE A 169 -13.50 11.68 -15.74
CA PHE A 169 -12.64 12.87 -15.60
C PHE A 169 -11.17 12.60 -15.87
N LEU A 170 -10.73 11.34 -15.70
CA LEU A 170 -9.34 10.91 -15.83
C LEU A 170 -9.24 9.72 -16.79
N PRO A 171 -8.09 9.52 -17.45
CA PRO A 171 -7.86 8.33 -18.26
C PRO A 171 -8.02 7.04 -17.46
N GLY A 172 -8.51 5.97 -18.07
CA GLY A 172 -8.77 4.69 -17.39
C GLY A 172 -7.54 4.06 -16.74
N GLU A 173 -6.37 4.33 -17.27
CA GLU A 173 -5.06 3.88 -16.75
C GLU A 173 -4.75 4.41 -15.34
N ILE A 174 -5.44 5.48 -14.91
CA ILE A 174 -5.26 6.01 -13.55
C ILE A 174 -5.74 5.03 -12.48
N ILE A 175 -6.72 4.16 -12.79
CA ILE A 175 -7.27 3.20 -11.82
C ILE A 175 -6.24 2.13 -11.43
N PRO A 176 -5.58 1.41 -12.36
CA PRO A 176 -4.49 0.51 -11.99
C PRO A 176 -3.30 1.26 -11.38
N ALA A 177 -3.00 2.49 -11.79
CA ALA A 177 -1.98 3.33 -11.16
C ALA A 177 -2.36 3.68 -9.70
N ALA A 178 -3.62 4.06 -9.45
CA ALA A 178 -4.14 4.29 -8.10
C ALA A 178 -4.05 3.03 -7.23
N LYS A 179 -4.36 1.86 -7.77
CA LYS A 179 -4.22 0.57 -7.07
C LYS A 179 -2.77 0.30 -6.68
N ALA A 180 -1.83 0.56 -7.59
CA ALA A 180 -0.40 0.39 -7.32
C ALA A 180 0.08 1.36 -6.23
N ALA A 181 -0.28 2.65 -6.33
CA ALA A 181 0.06 3.68 -5.36
C ALA A 181 -0.56 3.39 -3.98
N HIS A 182 -1.86 3.06 -3.92
CA HIS A 182 -2.55 2.70 -2.69
C HIS A 182 -1.89 1.53 -1.96
N GLY A 183 -1.62 0.45 -2.69
CA GLY A 183 -0.96 -0.72 -2.12
C GLY A 183 0.50 -0.47 -1.76
N GLY A 184 1.21 0.41 -2.47
CA GLY A 184 2.58 0.82 -2.16
C GLY A 184 2.63 1.65 -0.88
N GLU A 185 1.77 2.67 -0.79
CA GLU A 185 1.62 3.52 0.39
C GLU A 185 1.18 2.73 1.62
N ALA A 186 0.23 1.80 1.48
CA ALA A 186 -0.18 0.91 2.57
C ALA A 186 0.98 0.11 3.15
N LEU A 187 1.84 -0.45 2.29
CA LEU A 187 3.03 -1.18 2.71
C LEU A 187 4.02 -0.26 3.43
N LEU A 188 4.29 0.91 2.86
CA LEU A 188 5.19 1.91 3.45
C LEU A 188 4.68 2.36 4.82
N ALA A 189 3.39 2.68 4.94
CA ALA A 189 2.77 3.13 6.18
C ALA A 189 2.82 2.06 7.27
N VAL A 190 2.49 0.80 6.94
CA VAL A 190 2.58 -0.32 7.90
C VAL A 190 4.02 -0.55 8.34
N MET A 191 4.98 -0.52 7.41
CA MET A 191 6.40 -0.66 7.74
C MET A 191 6.90 0.48 8.62
N ALA A 192 6.51 1.72 8.34
CA ALA A 192 6.85 2.88 9.16
C ALA A 192 6.30 2.73 10.59
N ILE A 193 5.04 2.31 10.74
CA ILE A 193 4.45 2.08 12.07
C ILE A 193 5.15 0.94 12.81
N VAL A 194 5.41 -0.20 12.16
CA VAL A 194 6.01 -1.37 12.81
C VAL A 194 7.48 -1.13 13.15
N VAL A 195 8.27 -0.59 12.21
CA VAL A 195 9.72 -0.45 12.39
C VAL A 195 10.07 0.81 13.19
N TRP A 196 9.37 1.91 12.97
CA TRP A 196 9.72 3.21 13.57
C TRP A 196 8.90 3.51 14.82
N HIS A 197 7.57 3.56 14.70
CA HIS A 197 6.69 3.93 15.82
C HIS A 197 6.69 2.88 16.93
N MET A 198 6.43 1.60 16.60
CA MET A 198 6.41 0.52 17.60
C MET A 198 7.77 0.36 18.28
N TYR A 199 8.87 0.42 17.52
CA TYR A 199 10.19 0.35 18.09
C TYR A 199 10.50 1.58 18.96
N GLY A 200 10.32 2.79 18.42
CA GLY A 200 10.68 4.04 19.09
C GLY A 200 9.87 4.32 20.36
N VAL A 201 8.57 4.05 20.31
CA VAL A 201 7.62 4.42 21.37
C VAL A 201 7.38 3.29 22.37
N HIS A 202 7.33 2.02 21.92
CA HIS A 202 6.92 0.92 22.78
C HIS A 202 8.03 -0.08 23.13
N LEU A 203 9.01 -0.30 22.24
CA LEU A 203 10.09 -1.27 22.51
C LEU A 203 11.32 -0.62 23.15
N LYS A 204 11.80 0.49 22.60
CA LYS A 204 12.97 1.20 23.14
C LYS A 204 12.70 1.81 24.51
N ARG A 205 11.52 2.41 24.68
CA ARG A 205 10.98 2.91 25.95
C ARG A 205 9.47 2.79 25.91
N PHE A 206 8.88 2.12 26.89
CA PHE A 206 7.43 1.95 26.93
C PHE A 206 6.76 3.27 27.36
N ASN A 207 6.46 4.12 26.37
CA ASN A 207 5.76 5.40 26.61
C ASN A 207 4.26 5.16 26.75
N LYS A 208 3.75 5.43 27.95
CA LYS A 208 2.33 5.26 28.30
C LYS A 208 1.51 6.54 28.13
N ALA A 209 2.13 7.64 27.74
CA ALA A 209 1.51 8.97 27.75
C ALA A 209 0.21 9.03 26.92
N MET A 210 0.16 8.32 25.78
CA MET A 210 -1.04 8.32 24.95
C MET A 210 -2.21 7.51 25.59
N PHE A 211 -1.93 6.59 26.51
CA PHE A 211 -2.96 5.84 27.26
C PHE A 211 -3.32 6.52 28.58
N THR A 212 -2.36 7.03 29.33
CA THR A 212 -2.57 7.64 30.65
C THR A 212 -2.89 9.13 30.57
N GLY A 213 -2.45 9.79 29.52
CA GLY A 213 -2.48 11.26 29.33
C GLY A 213 -1.35 11.98 30.04
N LYS A 214 -0.48 11.29 30.78
CA LYS A 214 0.48 11.91 31.70
C LYS A 214 1.87 11.32 31.52
N GLN A 215 2.90 12.15 31.79
CA GLN A 215 4.30 11.75 31.88
C GLN A 215 4.88 12.16 33.22
N THR A 216 5.86 11.41 33.72
CA THR A 216 6.64 11.76 34.89
C THR A 216 7.64 12.87 34.57
N GLU A 217 8.14 13.54 35.59
CA GLU A 217 9.16 14.59 35.42
C GLU A 217 10.44 14.03 34.78
N GLU A 218 10.82 12.80 35.10
CA GLU A 218 11.98 12.13 34.52
C GLU A 218 11.78 11.86 33.02
N GLU A 219 10.61 11.36 32.61
CA GLU A 219 10.27 11.14 31.20
C GLU A 219 10.28 12.46 30.42
N MET A 220 9.65 13.52 31.00
CA MET A 220 9.65 14.85 30.40
C MET A 220 11.04 15.45 30.27
N LEU A 221 11.91 15.30 31.29
CA LEU A 221 13.27 15.80 31.24
C LEU A 221 14.09 15.10 30.16
N HIS A 222 13.82 13.82 29.94
CA HIS A 222 14.55 13.04 28.93
C HIS A 222 14.06 13.29 27.49
N GLU A 223 12.75 13.36 27.29
CA GLU A 223 12.15 13.41 25.96
C GLU A 223 11.83 14.87 25.52
N HIS A 224 11.38 15.71 26.45
CA HIS A 224 10.87 17.06 26.20
C HIS A 224 11.43 18.11 27.18
N PRO A 225 12.76 18.24 27.33
CA PRO A 225 13.36 19.10 28.36
C PRO A 225 12.98 20.58 28.23
N LEU A 226 12.83 21.09 27.00
CA LEU A 226 12.41 22.48 26.78
C LEU A 226 10.95 22.70 27.14
N GLU A 227 10.06 21.75 26.84
CA GLU A 227 8.65 21.81 27.25
C GLU A 227 8.52 21.79 28.77
N LEU A 228 9.28 20.93 29.45
CA LEU A 228 9.31 20.89 30.90
C LEU A 228 9.79 22.23 31.50
N ALA A 229 10.81 22.82 30.90
CA ALA A 229 11.29 24.16 31.32
C ALA A 229 10.21 25.23 31.12
N ASP A 230 9.51 25.23 29.98
CA ASP A 230 8.41 26.14 29.67
C ASP A 230 7.25 25.98 30.67
N ILE A 231 6.89 24.74 31.03
CA ILE A 231 5.85 24.46 32.03
C ILE A 231 6.26 24.97 33.40
N LYS A 232 7.49 24.71 33.83
CA LYS A 232 8.01 25.22 35.12
C LYS A 232 8.09 26.75 35.20
N ALA A 233 8.37 27.39 34.07
CA ALA A 233 8.38 28.83 33.92
C ALA A 233 6.97 29.45 33.78
N GLY A 234 5.92 28.63 33.63
CA GLY A 234 4.54 29.10 33.43
C GLY A 234 4.26 29.70 32.05
N ILE A 235 5.11 29.45 31.07
CA ILE A 235 5.02 30.01 29.71
C ILE A 235 4.63 28.96 28.63
N ALA A 236 4.42 27.71 29.02
CA ALA A 236 4.05 26.62 28.08
C ALA A 236 2.72 26.92 27.37
N GLU A 237 1.75 27.47 28.08
CA GLU A 237 0.46 27.86 27.52
C GLU A 237 0.36 29.38 27.43
N ARG A 238 -0.26 29.86 26.35
CA ARG A 238 -0.60 31.28 26.21
C ARG A 238 -1.94 31.52 26.88
N PRO A 239 -2.01 32.29 27.98
CA PRO A 239 -3.29 32.66 28.57
C PRO A 239 -4.09 33.50 27.56
N VAL A 240 -5.32 33.08 27.29
CA VAL A 240 -6.23 33.82 26.41
C VAL A 240 -7.40 34.26 27.23
N ASP A 241 -7.72 35.58 27.18
CA ASP A 241 -8.86 36.12 27.87
C ASP A 241 -10.16 35.38 27.50
N PRO A 242 -10.97 34.93 28.48
CA PRO A 242 -12.20 34.20 28.26
C PRO A 242 -13.21 34.89 27.34
N LYS A 243 -13.30 36.23 27.38
CA LYS A 243 -14.18 37.00 26.47
C LYS A 243 -13.73 36.87 25.02
N THR A 244 -12.42 36.95 24.81
CA THR A 244 -11.81 36.75 23.48
C THR A 244 -12.04 35.32 22.95
N VAL A 245 -11.92 34.32 23.81
CA VAL A 245 -12.22 32.93 23.45
C VAL A 245 -13.68 32.79 23.00
N ARG A 246 -14.64 33.29 23.79
CA ARG A 246 -16.09 33.23 23.46
C ARG A 246 -16.39 33.95 22.14
N ARG A 247 -15.80 35.12 21.89
CA ARG A 247 -15.98 35.83 20.59
C ARG A 247 -15.47 34.99 19.40
N ARG A 248 -14.30 34.36 19.54
CA ARG A 248 -13.73 33.51 18.50
C ARG A 248 -14.53 32.23 18.31
N GLN A 249 -15.05 31.65 19.39
CA GLN A 249 -15.96 30.49 19.33
C GLN A 249 -17.23 30.80 18.56
N ALA A 250 -17.84 32.00 18.81
CA ALA A 250 -19.04 32.44 18.13
C ALA A 250 -18.85 32.53 16.58
N ILE A 251 -17.64 32.84 16.13
CA ILE A 251 -17.30 32.86 14.68
C ILE A 251 -16.92 31.45 14.21
N TYR A 252 -16.12 30.74 15.01
CA TYR A 252 -15.57 29.45 14.60
C TYR A 252 -16.65 28.37 14.46
N TYR A 253 -17.59 28.25 15.41
CA TYR A 253 -18.56 27.16 15.38
C TYR A 253 -19.49 27.18 14.16
N PRO A 254 -20.04 28.28 13.70
CA PRO A 254 -20.82 28.32 12.46
C PRO A 254 -19.98 27.90 11.23
N VAL A 255 -18.75 28.41 11.12
CA VAL A 255 -17.82 28.04 10.03
C VAL A 255 -17.46 26.55 10.07
N ALA A 256 -17.12 26.06 11.27
CA ALA A 256 -16.81 24.66 11.48
C ALA A 256 -18.00 23.74 11.19
N ALA A 257 -19.23 24.17 11.52
CA ALA A 257 -20.44 23.42 11.20
C ALA A 257 -20.67 23.33 9.68
N VAL A 258 -20.53 24.42 8.95
CA VAL A 258 -20.64 24.42 7.48
C VAL A 258 -19.56 23.53 6.87
N LEU A 259 -18.32 23.66 7.33
CA LEU A 259 -17.20 22.82 6.87
C LEU A 259 -17.44 21.33 7.20
N ALA A 260 -17.92 21.02 8.40
CA ALA A 260 -18.25 19.66 8.81
C ALA A 260 -19.34 19.05 7.89
N ILE A 261 -20.42 19.81 7.64
CA ILE A 261 -21.51 19.37 6.75
C ILE A 261 -20.96 19.12 5.34
N ALA A 262 -20.15 20.03 4.80
CA ALA A 262 -19.55 19.88 3.49
C ALA A 262 -18.65 18.63 3.40
N MET A 263 -17.81 18.39 4.42
CA MET A 263 -16.97 17.20 4.48
C MET A 263 -17.78 15.91 4.65
N LEU A 264 -18.82 15.92 5.48
CA LEU A 264 -19.73 14.78 5.64
C LEU A 264 -20.50 14.48 4.36
N PHE A 265 -20.91 15.52 3.62
CA PHE A 265 -21.51 15.35 2.30
C PHE A 265 -20.48 14.76 1.30
N GLY A 266 -19.23 15.18 1.38
CA GLY A 266 -18.12 14.57 0.63
C GLY A 266 -17.94 13.09 0.95
N VAL A 267 -17.99 12.68 2.22
CA VAL A 267 -17.94 11.26 2.63
C VAL A 267 -19.17 10.51 2.11
N TYR A 268 -20.35 11.09 2.20
CA TYR A 268 -21.56 10.49 1.64
C TYR A 268 -21.44 10.27 0.13
N GLY A 269 -20.95 11.28 -0.61
CA GLY A 269 -20.67 11.15 -2.05
C GLY A 269 -19.60 10.10 -2.33
N PHE A 270 -18.55 10.03 -1.52
CA PHE A 270 -17.51 9.02 -1.65
C PHE A 270 -18.07 7.58 -1.58
N ILE A 271 -18.97 7.32 -0.62
CA ILE A 271 -19.52 5.99 -0.37
C ILE A 271 -20.63 5.64 -1.35
N GLY A 272 -21.49 6.62 -1.70
CA GLY A 272 -22.73 6.40 -2.42
C GLY A 272 -22.68 6.67 -3.92
N ASN A 273 -21.54 7.12 -4.45
CA ASN A 273 -21.45 7.60 -5.83
C ASN A 273 -21.58 6.46 -6.85
N GLU A 274 -21.03 5.29 -6.55
CA GLU A 274 -21.13 4.13 -7.42
C GLU A 274 -21.57 2.86 -6.69
N LYS A 275 -22.42 2.10 -7.37
CA LYS A 275 -22.64 0.69 -7.06
C LYS A 275 -21.72 -0.12 -7.95
N THR A 276 -20.65 -0.69 -7.39
CA THR A 276 -19.77 -1.58 -8.14
C THR A 276 -20.48 -2.89 -8.48
N ALA A 277 -19.99 -3.61 -9.49
CA ALA A 277 -20.56 -4.91 -9.88
C ALA A 277 -20.61 -5.91 -8.70
N ILE A 278 -19.66 -5.83 -7.77
CA ILE A 278 -19.63 -6.68 -6.56
C ILE A 278 -20.81 -6.42 -5.62
N THR A 279 -21.29 -5.16 -5.55
CA THR A 279 -22.44 -4.79 -4.70
C THR A 279 -23.78 -4.91 -5.41
N THR A 280 -23.78 -5.03 -6.75
CA THR A 280 -24.98 -5.08 -7.57
C THR A 280 -25.30 -6.46 -8.13
N VAL A 281 -24.35 -7.37 -8.19
CA VAL A 281 -24.58 -8.77 -8.56
C VAL A 281 -25.12 -9.49 -7.33
N LEU A 282 -26.41 -9.72 -7.28
CA LEU A 282 -27.00 -10.63 -6.31
C LEU A 282 -26.32 -11.99 -6.47
N PRO A 283 -25.97 -12.66 -5.35
CA PRO A 283 -25.50 -14.04 -5.42
C PRO A 283 -26.51 -14.84 -6.23
N ILE A 284 -26.05 -15.55 -7.25
CA ILE A 284 -26.93 -16.40 -8.04
C ILE A 284 -27.46 -17.45 -7.07
N SER A 285 -28.73 -17.33 -6.71
CA SER A 285 -29.41 -18.21 -5.75
C SER A 285 -29.51 -19.67 -6.27
N ASN A 286 -29.38 -19.85 -7.58
CA ASN A 286 -29.22 -21.14 -8.23
C ASN A 286 -27.96 -21.06 -9.10
N PRO A 287 -26.83 -21.64 -8.67
CA PRO A 287 -25.68 -21.76 -9.55
C PRO A 287 -26.08 -22.67 -10.72
N VAL A 288 -26.44 -22.03 -11.82
CA VAL A 288 -26.47 -22.76 -13.10
C VAL A 288 -25.03 -23.22 -13.30
N PRO A 289 -24.77 -24.53 -13.37
CA PRO A 289 -23.42 -25.00 -13.60
C PRO A 289 -22.91 -24.30 -14.87
N ILE A 290 -21.84 -23.52 -14.71
CA ILE A 290 -21.17 -22.78 -15.81
C ILE A 290 -20.74 -23.73 -16.92
N TYR A 291 -20.68 -25.02 -16.61
CA TYR A 291 -20.44 -26.11 -17.50
C TYR A 291 -21.53 -27.17 -17.34
N VAL A 292 -22.62 -26.98 -18.03
CA VAL A 292 -23.36 -28.16 -18.51
C VAL A 292 -22.47 -28.70 -19.63
N PRO A 293 -21.95 -29.94 -19.57
CA PRO A 293 -21.39 -30.58 -20.75
C PRO A 293 -22.52 -30.61 -21.76
N GLN A 294 -22.55 -29.63 -22.65
CA GLN A 294 -23.36 -29.76 -23.83
C GLN A 294 -22.83 -31.01 -24.46
N THR A 295 -23.70 -32.00 -24.69
CA THR A 295 -23.42 -33.09 -25.61
C THR A 295 -22.61 -32.45 -26.73
N PRO A 296 -21.35 -32.83 -26.96
CA PRO A 296 -20.54 -32.13 -27.92
C PRO A 296 -21.39 -32.00 -29.18
N THR A 297 -21.84 -30.78 -29.47
CA THR A 297 -22.25 -30.47 -30.83
C THR A 297 -21.09 -31.01 -31.63
N PRO A 298 -21.29 -31.98 -32.54
CA PRO A 298 -20.18 -32.47 -33.31
C PRO A 298 -19.54 -31.19 -33.84
N ILE A 299 -18.42 -30.81 -33.28
CA ILE A 299 -17.53 -29.84 -33.90
C ILE A 299 -17.49 -30.39 -35.30
N PRO A 300 -17.92 -29.61 -36.35
CA PRO A 300 -17.62 -30.06 -37.68
C PRO A 300 -16.16 -30.42 -37.58
N THR A 301 -15.89 -31.73 -37.59
CA THR A 301 -14.54 -32.21 -37.68
C THR A 301 -14.08 -31.44 -38.90
N LEU A 302 -13.34 -30.32 -38.65
CA LEU A 302 -12.40 -29.92 -39.67
C LEU A 302 -11.67 -31.20 -39.83
N VAL A 303 -12.06 -31.94 -40.86
CA VAL A 303 -11.29 -33.05 -41.41
C VAL A 303 -9.94 -32.38 -41.45
N ALA A 304 -9.07 -32.75 -40.49
CA ALA A 304 -7.68 -32.38 -40.61
C ALA A 304 -7.39 -32.83 -42.01
N SER A 305 -7.33 -31.88 -42.93
CA SER A 305 -6.84 -32.17 -44.25
C SER A 305 -5.47 -32.67 -43.91
N ALA A 306 -5.36 -34.03 -43.92
CA ALA A 306 -4.09 -34.68 -43.85
C ALA A 306 -3.29 -33.96 -44.93
N VAL A 307 -2.34 -33.13 -44.51
CA VAL A 307 -1.49 -32.40 -45.45
C VAL A 307 -0.93 -33.46 -46.31
N PRO A 308 -1.23 -33.47 -47.62
CA PRO A 308 -0.75 -34.53 -48.47
C PRO A 308 0.75 -34.60 -48.30
N ALA A 309 1.29 -35.81 -48.13
CA ALA A 309 2.72 -36.05 -47.85
C ALA A 309 3.69 -35.51 -48.93
N GLY A 310 3.24 -34.66 -49.82
CA GLY A 310 3.99 -34.00 -50.89
C GLY A 310 3.98 -32.46 -50.83
N SER A 311 3.46 -31.79 -49.79
CA SER A 311 3.32 -30.34 -49.76
C SER A 311 3.72 -29.67 -48.42
N LEU A 312 4.68 -30.23 -47.68
CA LEU A 312 5.27 -29.58 -46.52
C LEU A 312 6.27 -28.52 -46.96
N THR A 313 5.73 -27.38 -47.40
CA THR A 313 6.53 -26.21 -47.78
C THR A 313 6.04 -25.01 -47.03
N TRP A 314 6.86 -23.97 -46.97
CA TRP A 314 6.47 -22.73 -46.32
C TRP A 314 5.19 -22.15 -46.92
N ASP A 315 5.16 -22.01 -48.24
CA ASP A 315 4.05 -21.38 -48.98
C ASP A 315 2.75 -22.21 -48.89
N ALA A 316 2.84 -23.54 -48.84
CA ALA A 316 1.66 -24.38 -48.85
C ALA A 316 1.02 -24.58 -47.47
N SER A 317 1.82 -24.61 -46.39
CA SER A 317 1.29 -24.99 -45.06
C SER A 317 2.02 -24.35 -43.89
N ILE A 318 3.34 -24.37 -43.85
CA ILE A 318 4.12 -24.00 -42.69
C ILE A 318 4.02 -22.49 -42.39
N GLY A 319 4.06 -21.62 -43.43
CA GLY A 319 3.91 -20.20 -43.29
C GLY A 319 2.58 -19.79 -42.65
N ALA A 320 1.48 -20.42 -43.03
CA ALA A 320 0.17 -20.15 -42.41
C ALA A 320 0.12 -20.54 -40.94
N LEU A 321 0.78 -21.63 -40.54
CA LEU A 321 0.91 -22.05 -39.15
C LEU A 321 1.69 -21.01 -38.35
N PHE A 322 2.83 -20.54 -38.86
CA PHE A 322 3.64 -19.50 -38.20
C PHE A 322 2.88 -18.17 -38.10
N GLN A 323 2.12 -17.78 -39.13
CA GLN A 323 1.28 -16.59 -39.11
C GLN A 323 0.27 -16.65 -37.97
N SER A 324 -0.36 -17.80 -37.75
CA SER A 324 -1.40 -17.97 -36.74
C SER A 324 -0.87 -18.03 -35.29
N LYS A 325 0.32 -18.58 -35.09
CA LYS A 325 0.85 -18.90 -33.76
C LYS A 325 2.00 -17.99 -33.30
N CYS A 326 2.83 -17.50 -34.24
CA CYS A 326 4.10 -16.86 -33.90
C CYS A 326 4.14 -15.36 -34.21
N VAL A 327 3.51 -14.94 -35.32
CA VAL A 327 3.64 -13.58 -35.85
C VAL A 327 3.03 -12.52 -34.91
N MET A 328 2.10 -12.86 -34.03
CA MET A 328 1.57 -11.90 -33.05
C MET A 328 2.69 -11.26 -32.20
N CYS A 329 3.72 -12.03 -31.83
CA CYS A 329 4.84 -11.58 -31.01
C CYS A 329 6.16 -11.46 -31.78
N HIS A 330 6.30 -12.19 -32.92
CA HIS A 330 7.51 -12.25 -33.73
C HIS A 330 7.24 -11.69 -35.14
N ASN A 331 7.10 -10.37 -35.24
CA ASN A 331 6.83 -9.66 -36.49
C ASN A 331 7.81 -8.47 -36.67
N PRO A 332 7.90 -7.88 -37.85
CA PRO A 332 8.84 -6.78 -38.11
C PRO A 332 8.61 -5.53 -37.26
N ALA A 333 7.36 -5.28 -36.79
CA ALA A 333 7.03 -4.12 -35.96
C ALA A 333 7.33 -4.37 -34.47
N LEU A 334 7.30 -5.62 -34.02
CA LEU A 334 7.58 -6.05 -32.65
C LEU A 334 8.42 -7.34 -32.65
N PRO A 335 9.69 -7.26 -33.04
CA PRO A 335 10.54 -8.45 -33.14
C PRO A 335 11.04 -8.87 -31.76
N THR A 336 10.24 -9.60 -31.02
CA THR A 336 10.66 -10.16 -29.71
C THR A 336 11.91 -11.01 -29.92
N SER A 337 13.00 -10.71 -29.20
CA SER A 337 14.34 -11.28 -29.37
C SER A 337 14.93 -11.09 -30.79
N GLY A 338 14.52 -10.03 -31.48
CA GLY A 338 14.99 -9.78 -32.86
C GLY A 338 14.47 -10.77 -33.91
N LEU A 339 13.52 -11.66 -33.54
CA LEU A 339 13.00 -12.72 -34.36
C LEU A 339 11.70 -12.31 -35.05
N SER A 340 11.58 -12.56 -36.34
CA SER A 340 10.35 -12.39 -37.12
C SER A 340 10.03 -13.67 -37.89
N PHE A 341 8.75 -14.03 -37.89
CA PHE A 341 8.21 -15.14 -38.69
C PHE A 341 7.21 -14.66 -39.75
N ALA A 342 7.26 -13.38 -40.09
CA ALA A 342 6.33 -12.81 -41.06
C ALA A 342 6.59 -13.27 -42.51
N SER A 343 7.80 -13.67 -42.80
CA SER A 343 8.18 -14.23 -44.11
C SER A 343 9.14 -15.42 -43.95
N TYR A 344 9.27 -16.24 -45.00
CA TYR A 344 10.25 -17.29 -45.02
C TYR A 344 11.68 -16.79 -44.79
N ALA A 345 12.07 -15.73 -45.49
CA ALA A 345 13.38 -15.13 -45.35
C ALA A 345 13.67 -14.63 -43.92
N ASP A 346 12.67 -14.09 -43.25
CA ASP A 346 12.81 -13.65 -41.86
C ASP A 346 12.95 -14.86 -40.90
N ALA A 347 12.15 -15.91 -41.09
CA ALA A 347 12.22 -17.13 -40.30
C ALA A 347 13.60 -17.80 -40.39
N MET A 348 14.17 -17.83 -41.59
CA MET A 348 15.48 -18.43 -41.84
C MET A 348 16.66 -17.55 -41.35
N ARG A 349 16.46 -16.24 -41.24
CA ARG A 349 17.48 -15.30 -40.67
C ARG A 349 17.71 -15.56 -39.19
N GLY A 350 16.67 -15.92 -38.44
CA GLY A 350 16.71 -16.08 -36.99
C GLY A 350 16.57 -14.78 -36.23
N GLY A 351 16.92 -14.81 -34.93
CA GLY A 351 16.83 -13.70 -34.02
C GLY A 351 18.19 -13.09 -33.64
N SER A 352 18.22 -12.34 -32.55
CA SER A 352 19.43 -11.68 -32.03
C SER A 352 20.55 -12.64 -31.66
N ASP A 353 20.19 -13.86 -31.27
CA ASP A 353 21.15 -14.91 -30.86
C ASP A 353 21.50 -15.86 -32.00
N GLY A 354 21.03 -15.59 -33.21
CA GLY A 354 21.30 -16.40 -34.41
C GLY A 354 20.09 -17.18 -34.93
N PRO A 355 20.34 -18.16 -35.85
CA PRO A 355 19.29 -18.98 -36.44
C PRO A 355 18.57 -19.82 -35.40
N VAL A 356 17.25 -19.84 -35.43
CA VAL A 356 16.41 -20.69 -34.56
C VAL A 356 15.91 -21.95 -35.25
N ILE A 357 16.09 -22.00 -36.57
CA ILE A 357 15.79 -23.15 -37.45
C ILE A 357 17.09 -23.56 -38.11
N VAL A 358 17.43 -24.85 -38.04
CA VAL A 358 18.59 -25.43 -38.68
C VAL A 358 18.08 -26.37 -39.81
N PRO A 359 18.16 -25.98 -41.09
CA PRO A 359 17.67 -26.80 -42.16
C PRO A 359 18.30 -28.21 -42.17
N GLY A 360 17.48 -29.24 -42.28
CA GLY A 360 17.91 -30.62 -42.25
C GLY A 360 18.16 -31.21 -40.84
N ASP A 361 17.98 -30.43 -39.77
CA ASP A 361 18.16 -30.92 -38.39
C ASP A 361 17.14 -30.29 -37.44
N ALA A 362 15.99 -30.92 -37.33
CA ALA A 362 14.95 -30.50 -36.41
C ALA A 362 15.38 -30.69 -34.95
N SER A 363 16.26 -31.65 -34.67
CA SER A 363 16.66 -31.95 -33.30
C SER A 363 17.57 -30.91 -32.69
N SER A 364 18.34 -30.18 -33.48
CA SER A 364 19.19 -29.07 -33.05
C SER A 364 18.52 -27.68 -33.23
N SER A 365 17.34 -27.63 -33.85
CA SER A 365 16.60 -26.41 -34.07
C SER A 365 16.02 -25.88 -32.75
N GLN A 366 16.44 -24.68 -32.31
CA GLN A 366 16.00 -24.06 -31.06
C GLN A 366 14.46 -23.89 -31.00
N LEU A 367 13.83 -23.56 -32.12
CA LEU A 367 12.39 -23.54 -32.28
C LEU A 367 11.73 -24.83 -31.77
N VAL A 368 12.25 -25.97 -32.25
CA VAL A 368 11.71 -27.30 -31.90
C VAL A 368 11.95 -27.64 -30.46
N LEU A 369 13.14 -27.35 -29.93
CA LEU A 369 13.48 -27.57 -28.52
C LEU A 369 12.58 -26.76 -27.59
N LEU A 370 12.33 -25.48 -27.89
CA LEU A 370 11.49 -24.61 -27.10
C LEU A 370 10.01 -25.04 -27.11
N GLN A 371 9.50 -25.39 -28.30
CA GLN A 371 8.12 -25.85 -28.47
C GLN A 371 7.88 -27.22 -27.83
N ALA A 372 8.87 -28.10 -27.84
CA ALA A 372 8.80 -29.40 -27.18
C ALA A 372 8.86 -29.31 -25.65
N ALA A 373 9.61 -28.34 -25.11
CA ALA A 373 9.69 -28.08 -23.67
C ALA A 373 8.36 -27.55 -23.09
N GLY A 374 7.53 -26.92 -23.89
CA GLY A 374 6.24 -26.36 -23.49
C GLY A 374 6.35 -25.02 -22.76
N GLY A 375 5.19 -24.38 -22.55
CA GLY A 375 5.12 -23.12 -21.78
C GLY A 375 5.42 -21.83 -22.56
N HIS A 376 5.75 -21.93 -23.86
CA HIS A 376 5.93 -20.78 -24.72
C HIS A 376 4.57 -20.29 -25.27
N PRO A 377 4.27 -18.97 -25.26
CA PRO A 377 3.09 -18.44 -25.94
C PRO A 377 3.06 -18.85 -27.41
N GLY A 378 1.89 -19.22 -27.96
CA GLY A 378 1.80 -19.72 -29.31
C GLY A 378 2.27 -21.16 -29.45
N GLN A 379 2.05 -21.99 -28.44
CA GLN A 379 2.41 -23.41 -28.42
C GLN A 379 1.81 -24.19 -29.60
N PHE A 380 2.60 -24.97 -30.26
CA PHE A 380 2.15 -25.94 -31.30
C PHE A 380 1.48 -27.13 -30.63
N SER A 381 0.46 -27.70 -31.30
CA SER A 381 -0.03 -29.04 -30.97
C SER A 381 1.04 -30.11 -31.31
N LEU A 382 0.86 -31.32 -30.81
CA LEU A 382 1.78 -32.43 -31.14
C LEU A 382 1.86 -32.69 -32.64
N GLU A 383 0.75 -32.57 -33.35
CA GLU A 383 0.66 -32.77 -34.81
C GLU A 383 1.33 -31.62 -35.58
N GLU A 384 1.07 -30.36 -35.14
CA GLU A 384 1.71 -29.17 -35.71
C GLU A 384 3.23 -29.19 -35.50
N LEU A 385 3.68 -29.60 -34.33
CA LEU A 385 5.11 -29.73 -34.04
C LEU A 385 5.76 -30.82 -34.87
N ALA A 386 5.06 -31.95 -35.10
CA ALA A 386 5.53 -33.03 -35.98
C ALA A 386 5.69 -32.52 -37.40
N ALA A 387 4.67 -31.81 -37.95
CA ALA A 387 4.74 -31.24 -39.29
C ALA A 387 5.89 -30.23 -39.46
N VAL A 388 6.15 -29.42 -38.43
CA VAL A 388 7.29 -28.48 -38.43
C VAL A 388 8.62 -29.21 -38.40
N LYS A 389 8.74 -30.31 -37.63
CA LYS A 389 9.95 -31.15 -37.62
C LYS A 389 10.20 -31.78 -38.98
N ASP A 390 9.17 -32.41 -39.58
CA ASP A 390 9.29 -33.05 -40.90
C ASP A 390 9.67 -32.01 -41.96
N TRP A 391 9.13 -30.81 -41.92
CA TRP A 391 9.52 -29.72 -42.81
C TRP A 391 10.98 -29.29 -42.64
N ILE A 392 11.46 -29.19 -41.38
CA ILE A 392 12.85 -28.83 -41.08
C ILE A 392 13.78 -29.93 -41.58
N ASP A 393 13.47 -31.20 -41.28
CA ASP A 393 14.28 -32.38 -41.69
C ASP A 393 14.30 -32.54 -43.22
N ALA A 394 13.23 -32.12 -43.90
CA ALA A 394 13.20 -32.05 -45.38
C ALA A 394 14.03 -30.90 -45.99
N GLY A 395 14.69 -30.09 -45.16
CA GLY A 395 15.55 -28.99 -45.60
C GLY A 395 14.83 -27.63 -45.72
N THR A 396 13.71 -27.44 -45.04
CA THR A 396 12.98 -26.16 -44.98
C THR A 396 12.54 -25.61 -46.33
N LEU A 397 11.88 -26.43 -47.13
CA LEU A 397 11.44 -26.05 -48.49
C LEU A 397 10.51 -24.83 -48.44
N GLU A 398 10.78 -23.82 -49.28
CA GLU A 398 9.92 -22.61 -49.38
C GLU A 398 8.68 -22.92 -50.25
N LYS A 399 8.88 -23.57 -51.40
CA LYS A 399 7.85 -23.92 -52.42
C LYS A 399 7.76 -25.39 -52.67
#